data_e9f46fceb6a20800c5a6eb9c0771edac
#
_entry.id   e9f46fceb6a20800c5a6eb9c0771edac
#
_cell.length_a   1.000
_cell.length_b   1.000
_cell.length_c   1.000
_cell.angle_alpha   90.00
_cell.angle_beta   90.00
_cell.angle_gamma   90.00
#
_symmetry.space_group_name_H-M   'P 1'
#
loop_
_entity.id
_entity.type
_entity.pdbx_description
1 polymer ?
#
loop_
_entity_poly.entity_id
_entity_poly.type
_entity_poly.pdbx_seq_one_letter_code
_entity_poly.pdbx_strand_id
1 'polypeptide(L)'
;MQMESNLATFRDNTKQLRTGFEKVREDNVSKLNDCSDYIRTIEKLCDQAIQINGDLENKLVNVHNEEREWKDIKFKLSTTLIKGKVILDVGGHKYTTSVDTLTREQNTFFAALFSRRWKLERDPTDNTIFIDRDGELFKYILAYLRTDKIPNDIMTNESLRQLLIIEAEYFCIHNLTHILTEPERKRQEEERFCIEEGFSNGILLQPEHKLKLNEFYGKANQKWELIYKATRHEFYASAFHSCCDYKGPTITIIQSNNNYIFGGYTSISWTSSNDGQYKNDGEAFLFTLTNPYNIPPTKYTIKPDRVAYAVYHKNSYGPTFGDGHDIRIHSSSDNSCSTSSYTSFPAAYNDTTGYGGNTFTGARNFTTSEIEVFKLA
;
A
#
# COMPACT_ATOMS: atom_id res chain seq x y z
N MET A 1 16.71 -49.65 -55.58
CA MET A 1 15.74 -49.91 -54.48
C MET A 1 16.10 -49.22 -53.15
N GLN A 2 17.26 -49.51 -52.51
CA GLN A 2 17.58 -48.88 -51.19
C GLN A 2 17.81 -47.35 -51.26
N MET A 3 18.42 -46.87 -52.34
CA MET A 3 18.70 -45.46 -52.56
C MET A 3 17.41 -44.65 -52.86
N GLU A 4 16.46 -45.23 -53.56
CA GLU A 4 15.16 -44.63 -53.87
C GLU A 4 14.26 -44.57 -52.62
N SER A 5 14.31 -45.61 -51.78
CA SER A 5 13.60 -45.59 -50.48
C SER A 5 14.13 -44.52 -49.55
N ASN A 6 15.45 -44.31 -49.48
CA ASN A 6 16.05 -43.27 -48.65
C ASN A 6 15.72 -41.84 -49.19
N LEU A 7 15.62 -41.70 -50.49
CA LEU A 7 15.25 -40.42 -51.13
C LEU A 7 13.78 -40.11 -50.91
N ALA A 8 12.89 -41.09 -50.91
CA ALA A 8 11.48 -40.94 -50.58
C ALA A 8 11.30 -40.49 -49.10
N THR A 9 11.98 -41.19 -48.18
CA THR A 9 11.95 -40.82 -46.71
C THR A 9 12.51 -39.41 -46.46
N PHE A 10 13.58 -39.02 -47.19
CA PHE A 10 14.13 -37.67 -47.07
C PHE A 10 13.15 -36.62 -47.58
N ARG A 11 12.44 -36.89 -48.69
CA ARG A 11 11.38 -35.99 -49.19
C ARG A 11 10.22 -35.84 -48.23
N ASP A 12 9.77 -36.94 -47.63
CA ASP A 12 8.66 -36.93 -46.65
C ASP A 12 9.05 -36.17 -45.36
N ASN A 13 10.25 -36.36 -44.85
CA ASN A 13 10.77 -35.62 -43.71
C ASN A 13 10.89 -34.13 -43.99
N THR A 14 11.38 -33.78 -45.20
CA THR A 14 11.47 -32.37 -45.64
C THR A 14 10.11 -31.72 -45.78
N LYS A 15 9.12 -32.47 -46.26
CA LYS A 15 7.72 -32.01 -46.35
C LYS A 15 7.10 -31.79 -44.97
N GLN A 16 7.32 -32.73 -44.02
CA GLN A 16 6.86 -32.59 -42.65
C GLN A 16 7.50 -31.38 -41.92
N LEU A 17 8.80 -31.19 -42.07
CA LEU A 17 9.51 -30.04 -41.55
C LEU A 17 8.95 -28.71 -42.11
N ARG A 18 8.71 -28.66 -43.44
CA ARG A 18 8.12 -27.48 -44.08
C ARG A 18 6.74 -27.14 -43.52
N THR A 19 5.87 -28.17 -43.38
CA THR A 19 4.53 -28.00 -42.76
C THR A 19 4.63 -27.55 -41.30
N GLY A 20 5.59 -28.09 -40.56
CA GLY A 20 5.86 -27.65 -39.16
C GLY A 20 6.27 -26.19 -39.09
N PHE A 21 7.17 -25.75 -39.97
CA PHE A 21 7.60 -24.33 -40.05
C PHE A 21 6.44 -23.40 -40.44
N GLU A 22 5.61 -23.80 -41.39
CA GLU A 22 4.45 -22.99 -41.81
C GLU A 22 3.48 -22.81 -40.65
N LYS A 23 3.19 -23.87 -39.89
CA LYS A 23 2.33 -23.81 -38.69
C LYS A 23 2.90 -22.88 -37.60
N VAL A 24 4.19 -22.98 -37.28
CA VAL A 24 4.85 -22.08 -36.32
C VAL A 24 4.80 -20.62 -36.81
N ARG A 25 4.96 -20.40 -38.11
CA ARG A 25 4.84 -19.06 -38.70
C ARG A 25 3.43 -18.50 -38.55
N GLU A 26 2.41 -19.30 -38.84
CA GLU A 26 1.00 -18.89 -38.66
C GLU A 26 0.66 -18.60 -37.21
N ASP A 27 1.08 -19.45 -36.26
CA ASP A 27 0.90 -19.23 -34.83
C ASP A 27 1.60 -17.94 -34.36
N ASN A 28 2.78 -17.64 -34.85
CA ASN A 28 3.50 -16.42 -34.50
C ASN A 28 2.83 -15.18 -35.11
N VAL A 29 2.33 -15.24 -36.32
CA VAL A 29 1.57 -14.14 -36.95
C VAL A 29 0.29 -13.88 -36.19
N SER A 30 -0.43 -14.92 -35.78
CA SER A 30 -1.64 -14.78 -34.92
C SER A 30 -1.32 -14.06 -33.62
N LYS A 31 -0.28 -14.50 -32.88
CA LYS A 31 0.16 -13.84 -31.62
C LYS A 31 0.59 -12.38 -31.81
N LEU A 32 1.24 -12.08 -32.94
CA LEU A 32 1.61 -10.69 -33.26
C LEU A 32 0.39 -9.82 -33.53
N ASN A 33 -0.65 -10.38 -34.18
CA ASN A 33 -1.90 -9.67 -34.38
C ASN A 33 -2.62 -9.41 -33.05
N ASP A 34 -2.68 -10.42 -32.16
CA ASP A 34 -3.24 -10.26 -30.82
C ASP A 34 -2.50 -9.14 -30.04
N CYS A 35 -1.17 -9.12 -30.07
CA CYS A 35 -0.37 -8.06 -29.48
C CYS A 35 -0.69 -6.68 -30.07
N SER A 36 -0.87 -6.61 -31.39
CA SER A 36 -1.24 -5.36 -32.09
C SER A 36 -2.61 -4.84 -31.63
N ASP A 37 -3.57 -5.75 -31.43
CA ASP A 37 -4.90 -5.39 -30.96
C ASP A 37 -4.89 -4.93 -29.49
N TYR A 38 -4.04 -5.55 -28.64
CA TYR A 38 -3.80 -5.06 -27.28
C TYR A 38 -3.19 -3.67 -27.26
N ILE A 39 -2.16 -3.40 -28.09
CA ILE A 39 -1.56 -2.07 -28.20
C ILE A 39 -2.59 -1.03 -28.60
N ARG A 40 -3.40 -1.32 -29.62
CA ARG A 40 -4.47 -0.42 -30.07
C ARG A 40 -5.52 -0.15 -29.00
N THR A 41 -5.80 -1.15 -28.14
CA THR A 41 -6.72 -1.00 -27.02
C THR A 41 -6.12 -0.09 -25.95
N ILE A 42 -4.83 -0.25 -25.64
CA ILE A 42 -4.10 0.61 -24.70
C ILE A 42 -4.04 2.06 -25.20
N GLU A 43 -3.75 2.27 -26.49
CA GLU A 43 -3.76 3.61 -27.10
C GLU A 43 -5.12 4.30 -26.91
N LYS A 44 -6.24 3.60 -27.18
CA LYS A 44 -7.60 4.14 -26.95
C LYS A 44 -7.85 4.50 -25.49
N LEU A 45 -7.39 3.67 -24.56
CA LEU A 45 -7.54 3.96 -23.11
C LEU A 45 -6.69 5.17 -22.69
N CYS A 46 -5.50 5.32 -23.24
CA CYS A 46 -4.67 6.50 -23.02
C CYS A 46 -5.33 7.77 -23.55
N ASP A 47 -5.88 7.74 -24.76
CA ASP A 47 -6.60 8.87 -25.34
C ASP A 47 -7.83 9.25 -24.50
N GLN A 48 -8.60 8.26 -24.00
CA GLN A 48 -9.71 8.50 -23.10
C GLN A 48 -9.26 9.13 -21.77
N ALA A 49 -8.16 8.65 -21.19
CA ALA A 49 -7.60 9.20 -19.98
C ALA A 49 -7.15 10.67 -20.15
N ILE A 50 -6.52 10.99 -21.29
CA ILE A 50 -6.12 12.36 -21.64
C ILE A 50 -7.35 13.26 -21.77
N GLN A 51 -8.41 12.77 -22.43
CA GLN A 51 -9.66 13.52 -22.57
C GLN A 51 -10.31 13.81 -21.20
N ILE A 52 -10.41 12.79 -20.35
CA ILE A 52 -10.98 12.93 -18.99
C ILE A 52 -10.17 13.93 -18.17
N ASN A 53 -8.85 13.88 -18.28
CA ASN A 53 -7.97 14.82 -17.56
C ASN A 53 -8.19 16.26 -18.03
N GLY A 54 -8.30 16.48 -19.33
CA GLY A 54 -8.63 17.80 -19.91
C GLY A 54 -9.99 18.33 -19.45
N ASP A 55 -11.01 17.46 -19.40
CA ASP A 55 -12.34 17.81 -18.91
C ASP A 55 -12.35 18.15 -17.41
N LEU A 56 -11.54 17.44 -16.62
CA LEU A 56 -11.36 17.72 -15.19
C LEU A 56 -10.62 19.05 -14.95
N GLU A 57 -9.57 19.33 -15.72
CA GLU A 57 -8.87 20.61 -15.65
C GLU A 57 -9.80 21.78 -15.99
N ASN A 58 -10.61 21.65 -17.05
CA ASN A 58 -11.61 22.67 -17.41
C ASN A 58 -12.66 22.87 -16.33
N LYS A 59 -13.15 21.81 -15.70
CA LYS A 59 -14.07 21.91 -14.56
C LYS A 59 -13.42 22.60 -13.36
N LEU A 60 -12.16 22.27 -13.05
CA LEU A 60 -11.40 22.92 -11.98
C LEU A 60 -11.24 24.43 -12.23
N VAL A 61 -10.94 24.84 -13.47
CA VAL A 61 -10.84 26.24 -13.86
C VAL A 61 -12.18 26.95 -13.72
N ASN A 62 -13.27 26.32 -14.12
CA ASN A 62 -14.61 26.88 -13.97
C ASN A 62 -15.01 27.06 -12.51
N VAL A 63 -14.80 26.03 -11.67
CA VAL A 63 -15.02 26.12 -10.21
C VAL A 63 -14.20 27.25 -9.59
N HIS A 64 -12.94 27.40 -10.00
CA HIS A 64 -12.06 28.45 -9.49
C HIS A 64 -12.52 29.87 -9.93
N ASN A 65 -13.04 30.01 -11.14
CA ASN A 65 -13.63 31.25 -11.63
C ASN A 65 -14.95 31.58 -10.91
N GLU A 66 -15.81 30.60 -10.70
CA GLU A 66 -17.03 30.76 -9.89
C GLU A 66 -16.70 31.16 -8.45
N GLU A 67 -15.70 30.51 -7.82
CA GLU A 67 -15.23 30.94 -6.50
C GLU A 67 -14.70 32.36 -6.47
N ARG A 68 -14.02 32.80 -7.52
CA ARG A 68 -13.52 34.16 -7.64
C ARG A 68 -14.64 35.18 -7.78
N GLU A 69 -15.62 34.91 -8.64
CA GLU A 69 -16.82 35.73 -8.80
C GLU A 69 -17.61 35.79 -7.49
N TRP A 70 -17.78 34.66 -6.80
CA TRP A 70 -18.40 34.61 -5.48
C TRP A 70 -17.62 35.41 -4.42
N LYS A 71 -16.29 35.40 -4.44
CA LYS A 71 -15.45 36.21 -3.57
C LYS A 71 -15.64 37.70 -3.83
N ASP A 72 -15.71 38.11 -5.09
CA ASP A 72 -15.92 39.51 -5.47
C ASP A 72 -17.33 40.01 -5.12
N ILE A 73 -18.35 39.21 -5.31
CA ILE A 73 -19.71 39.48 -4.89
C ILE A 73 -19.79 39.60 -3.36
N LYS A 74 -19.11 38.70 -2.64
CA LYS A 74 -19.02 38.73 -1.16
C LYS A 74 -18.29 39.98 -0.63
N PHE A 75 -17.20 40.38 -1.26
CA PHE A 75 -16.48 41.61 -0.85
C PHE A 75 -17.34 42.87 -1.01
N LYS A 76 -18.09 42.99 -2.08
CA LYS A 76 -19.03 44.11 -2.31
C LYS A 76 -20.23 44.13 -1.34
N LEU A 77 -20.59 42.98 -0.73
CA LEU A 77 -21.73 42.85 0.17
C LEU A 77 -21.35 42.80 1.66
N SER A 78 -20.04 42.73 2.01
CA SER A 78 -19.54 42.50 3.37
C SER A 78 -19.50 43.72 4.30
N THR A 79 -20.03 44.84 3.90
CA THR A 79 -19.86 46.13 4.67
C THR A 79 -20.76 46.28 5.88
N THR A 80 -21.64 45.31 6.21
CA THR A 80 -22.50 45.44 7.40
C THR A 80 -22.80 44.09 8.09
N LEU A 81 -21.83 43.57 8.81
CA LEU A 81 -22.06 42.46 9.74
C LEU A 81 -22.94 42.87 10.93
N ILE A 82 -23.87 42.03 11.35
CA ILE A 82 -24.57 42.16 12.65
C ILE A 82 -23.50 41.97 13.72
N LYS A 83 -23.39 42.87 14.67
CA LYS A 83 -22.45 42.80 15.81
C LYS A 83 -23.24 42.53 17.10
N GLY A 84 -22.60 41.83 18.05
CA GLY A 84 -23.12 41.70 19.40
C GLY A 84 -23.33 40.26 19.85
N LYS A 85 -24.00 40.13 20.99
CA LYS A 85 -24.34 38.86 21.61
C LYS A 85 -25.51 38.19 20.87
N VAL A 86 -25.41 36.86 20.66
CA VAL A 86 -26.44 36.03 20.07
C VAL A 86 -26.65 34.77 20.89
N ILE A 87 -27.89 34.28 20.89
CA ILE A 87 -28.26 33.02 21.50
C ILE A 87 -28.72 32.10 20.37
N LEU A 88 -28.07 30.96 20.23
CA LEU A 88 -28.43 29.90 19.31
C LEU A 88 -29.13 28.79 20.10
N ASP A 89 -30.17 28.24 19.57
CA ASP A 89 -30.78 26.98 20.00
C ASP A 89 -30.41 25.92 18.95
N VAL A 90 -29.50 25.03 19.30
CA VAL A 90 -29.04 23.96 18.40
C VAL A 90 -29.58 22.65 18.90
N GLY A 91 -30.60 22.10 18.22
CA GLY A 91 -31.28 20.86 18.62
C GLY A 91 -31.77 20.86 20.05
N GLY A 92 -32.28 21.98 20.57
CA GLY A 92 -32.74 22.14 21.95
C GLY A 92 -31.67 22.55 22.98
N HIS A 93 -30.42 22.65 22.56
CA HIS A 93 -29.32 23.13 23.41
C HIS A 93 -29.02 24.61 23.18
N LYS A 94 -29.10 25.43 24.21
CA LYS A 94 -28.89 26.88 24.09
C LYS A 94 -27.43 27.27 24.28
N TYR A 95 -26.89 27.98 23.27
CA TYR A 95 -25.51 28.48 23.24
C TYR A 95 -25.49 29.99 23.12
N THR A 96 -24.85 30.65 24.08
CA THR A 96 -24.63 32.09 24.06
C THR A 96 -23.23 32.39 23.57
N THR A 97 -23.12 33.22 22.53
CA THR A 97 -21.83 33.60 21.95
C THR A 97 -21.90 34.98 21.30
N SER A 98 -20.83 35.45 20.69
CA SER A 98 -20.83 36.67 19.87
C SER A 98 -20.91 36.34 18.40
N VAL A 99 -21.46 37.28 17.64
CA VAL A 99 -21.45 37.16 16.18
C VAL A 99 -20.02 37.14 15.63
N ASP A 100 -19.12 37.93 16.22
CA ASP A 100 -17.69 37.99 15.85
C ASP A 100 -17.00 36.59 15.99
N THR A 101 -17.38 35.83 17.04
CA THR A 101 -16.88 34.45 17.20
C THR A 101 -17.38 33.54 16.10
N LEU A 102 -18.68 33.60 15.78
CA LEU A 102 -19.29 32.74 14.78
C LEU A 102 -18.83 33.06 13.35
N THR A 103 -18.51 34.32 13.08
CA THR A 103 -18.07 34.79 11.75
C THR A 103 -16.56 34.94 11.62
N ARG A 104 -15.79 34.35 12.54
CA ARG A 104 -14.33 34.36 12.52
C ARG A 104 -13.78 33.79 11.20
N GLU A 105 -14.32 32.66 10.76
CA GLU A 105 -14.04 32.13 9.44
C GLU A 105 -15.04 32.68 8.42
N GLN A 106 -14.51 33.14 7.30
CA GLN A 106 -15.32 33.58 6.18
C GLN A 106 -15.80 32.35 5.37
N ASN A 107 -16.87 32.56 4.63
CA ASN A 107 -17.48 31.51 3.77
C ASN A 107 -18.12 30.35 4.56
N THR A 108 -18.43 30.57 5.84
CA THR A 108 -19.14 29.62 6.69
C THR A 108 -20.64 29.87 6.68
N PHE A 109 -21.41 28.87 7.14
CA PHE A 109 -22.85 29.00 7.40
C PHE A 109 -23.14 30.25 8.27
N PHE A 110 -22.36 30.49 9.33
CA PHE A 110 -22.57 31.63 10.22
C PHE A 110 -22.23 32.96 9.56
N ALA A 111 -21.18 33.01 8.74
CA ALA A 111 -20.86 34.21 7.97
C ALA A 111 -22.00 34.59 7.00
N ALA A 112 -22.65 33.59 6.39
CA ALA A 112 -23.82 33.79 5.56
C ALA A 112 -25.03 34.20 6.38
N LEU A 113 -25.31 33.53 7.51
CA LEU A 113 -26.44 33.77 8.40
C LEU A 113 -26.44 35.22 8.93
N PHE A 114 -25.28 35.73 9.33
CA PHE A 114 -25.14 37.09 9.90
C PHE A 114 -24.76 38.16 8.86
N SER A 115 -24.80 37.85 7.59
CA SER A 115 -24.43 38.77 6.49
C SER A 115 -25.46 39.90 6.23
N ARG A 116 -26.62 39.91 6.90
CA ARG A 116 -27.80 40.75 6.63
C ARG A 116 -28.44 40.56 5.24
N ARG A 117 -28.02 39.56 4.48
CA ARG A 117 -28.66 39.25 3.19
C ARG A 117 -30.02 38.58 3.36
N TRP A 118 -30.25 37.99 4.51
CA TRP A 118 -31.46 37.27 4.87
C TRP A 118 -32.11 37.92 6.09
N LYS A 119 -33.44 37.89 6.13
CA LYS A 119 -34.17 38.25 7.34
C LYS A 119 -33.90 37.11 8.35
N LEU A 120 -33.21 37.47 9.43
CA LEU A 120 -32.89 36.54 10.50
C LEU A 120 -34.17 36.29 11.30
N GLU A 121 -34.72 35.09 11.19
CA GLU A 121 -35.87 34.67 12.00
C GLU A 121 -35.39 34.28 13.40
N ARG A 122 -36.09 34.80 14.40
CA ARG A 122 -35.82 34.51 15.80
C ARG A 122 -37.10 34.02 16.46
N ASP A 123 -36.96 33.10 17.40
CA ASP A 123 -38.09 32.66 18.18
C ASP A 123 -38.70 33.88 18.93
N PRO A 124 -40.00 34.11 18.80
CA PRO A 124 -40.65 35.27 19.39
C PRO A 124 -40.71 35.22 20.93
N THR A 125 -40.54 34.02 21.52
CA THR A 125 -40.66 33.82 23.00
C THR A 125 -39.35 34.11 23.72
N ASP A 126 -38.19 33.72 23.15
CA ASP A 126 -36.90 33.79 23.82
C ASP A 126 -35.79 34.44 22.99
N ASN A 127 -36.12 34.91 21.77
CA ASN A 127 -35.23 35.60 20.86
C ASN A 127 -34.00 34.76 20.40
N THR A 128 -34.13 33.44 20.47
CA THR A 128 -33.11 32.50 19.98
C THR A 128 -33.17 32.32 18.45
N ILE A 129 -32.07 31.85 17.87
CA ILE A 129 -32.01 31.39 16.48
C ILE A 129 -31.93 29.88 16.54
N PHE A 130 -32.97 29.22 16.00
CA PHE A 130 -33.00 27.77 15.96
C PHE A 130 -32.17 27.21 14.81
N ILE A 131 -31.40 26.15 15.10
CA ILE A 131 -30.60 25.38 14.15
C ILE A 131 -30.88 23.91 14.40
N ASP A 132 -31.45 23.22 13.42
CA ASP A 132 -31.79 21.80 13.50
C ASP A 132 -30.55 20.94 13.27
N ARG A 133 -29.67 20.89 14.27
CA ARG A 133 -28.43 20.10 14.27
C ARG A 133 -28.20 19.55 15.69
N ASP A 134 -27.21 18.64 15.81
CA ASP A 134 -26.82 18.05 17.10
C ASP A 134 -26.17 19.09 18.04
N GLY A 135 -26.88 19.46 19.10
CA GLY A 135 -26.39 20.39 20.10
C GLY A 135 -25.17 19.86 20.84
N GLU A 136 -25.13 18.56 21.17
CA GLU A 136 -23.99 17.98 21.88
C GLU A 136 -22.69 18.04 21.05
N LEU A 137 -22.77 17.92 19.74
CA LEU A 137 -21.63 18.07 18.86
C LEU A 137 -21.29 19.56 18.62
N PHE A 138 -22.30 20.42 18.61
CA PHE A 138 -22.10 21.85 18.40
C PHE A 138 -21.21 22.51 19.45
N LYS A 139 -21.18 22.03 20.68
CA LYS A 139 -20.28 22.55 21.71
C LYS A 139 -18.81 22.50 21.30
N TYR A 140 -18.39 21.47 20.55
CA TYR A 140 -17.02 21.33 20.03
C TYR A 140 -16.76 22.29 18.86
N ILE A 141 -17.75 22.45 17.98
CA ILE A 141 -17.72 23.44 16.91
C ILE A 141 -17.53 24.84 17.48
N LEU A 142 -18.34 25.20 18.49
CA LEU A 142 -18.26 26.50 19.14
C LEU A 142 -16.95 26.69 19.93
N ALA A 143 -16.43 25.63 20.56
CA ALA A 143 -15.14 25.66 21.23
C ALA A 143 -14.01 25.94 20.23
N TYR A 144 -14.02 25.27 19.06
CA TYR A 144 -13.08 25.54 17.98
C TYR A 144 -13.19 26.99 17.48
N LEU A 145 -14.40 27.48 17.18
CA LEU A 145 -14.59 28.87 16.72
C LEU A 145 -14.10 29.90 17.74
N ARG A 146 -14.09 29.58 19.04
CA ARG A 146 -13.56 30.46 20.09
C ARG A 146 -12.05 30.42 20.23
N THR A 147 -11.44 29.26 20.07
CA THR A 147 -10.06 29.01 20.48
C THR A 147 -9.11 28.69 19.32
N ASP A 148 -9.65 28.32 18.17
CA ASP A 148 -8.92 27.80 17.01
C ASP A 148 -8.11 26.52 17.33
N LYS A 149 -8.58 25.77 18.32
CA LYS A 149 -7.94 24.53 18.80
C LYS A 149 -8.95 23.39 18.93
N ILE A 150 -8.48 22.19 18.66
CA ILE A 150 -9.20 20.95 18.86
C ILE A 150 -8.52 20.18 20.00
N PRO A 151 -9.29 19.72 21.02
CA PRO A 151 -8.75 18.84 22.05
C PRO A 151 -8.24 17.51 21.48
N ASN A 152 -7.16 16.96 22.07
CA ASN A 152 -6.54 15.73 21.61
C ASN A 152 -7.46 14.49 21.74
N ASP A 153 -8.35 14.47 22.72
CA ASP A 153 -9.33 13.40 22.91
C ASP A 153 -10.29 13.26 21.72
N ILE A 154 -10.63 14.35 21.06
CA ILE A 154 -11.40 14.33 19.81
C ILE A 154 -10.59 13.67 18.69
N MET A 155 -9.31 14.00 18.57
CA MET A 155 -8.45 13.47 17.50
C MET A 155 -8.20 11.97 17.66
N THR A 156 -8.20 11.46 18.88
CA THR A 156 -7.99 10.04 19.19
C THR A 156 -9.28 9.20 19.14
N ASN A 157 -10.46 9.84 19.29
CA ASN A 157 -11.75 9.16 19.20
C ASN A 157 -12.30 9.24 17.77
N GLU A 158 -12.09 8.17 16.99
CA GLU A 158 -12.49 8.12 15.59
C GLU A 158 -13.98 8.36 15.37
N SER A 159 -14.85 7.74 16.19
CA SER A 159 -16.30 7.90 16.05
C SER A 159 -16.74 9.34 16.29
N LEU A 160 -16.24 10.00 17.33
CA LEU A 160 -16.55 11.39 17.63
C LEU A 160 -15.99 12.33 16.53
N ARG A 161 -14.79 12.04 16.04
CA ARG A 161 -14.16 12.81 14.97
C ARG A 161 -14.97 12.74 13.68
N GLN A 162 -15.46 11.56 13.30
CA GLN A 162 -16.32 11.38 12.10
C GLN A 162 -17.63 12.15 12.21
N LEU A 163 -18.27 12.13 13.36
CA LEU A 163 -19.48 12.93 13.61
C LEU A 163 -19.19 14.43 13.51
N LEU A 164 -18.07 14.88 14.06
CA LEU A 164 -17.67 16.29 13.98
C LEU A 164 -17.29 16.74 12.57
N ILE A 165 -16.78 15.85 11.71
CA ILE A 165 -16.55 16.15 10.28
C ILE A 165 -17.88 16.49 9.62
N ILE A 166 -18.93 15.70 9.85
CA ILE A 166 -20.28 15.94 9.30
C ILE A 166 -20.83 17.31 9.74
N GLU A 167 -20.67 17.66 11.03
CA GLU A 167 -21.10 18.96 11.52
C GLU A 167 -20.26 20.12 10.97
N ALA A 168 -18.94 19.96 10.88
CA ALA A 168 -18.04 20.96 10.33
C ALA A 168 -18.32 21.24 8.83
N GLU A 169 -18.64 20.19 8.07
CA GLU A 169 -19.07 20.30 6.66
C GLU A 169 -20.39 21.03 6.54
N TYR A 170 -21.39 20.68 7.36
CA TYR A 170 -22.68 21.37 7.37
C TYR A 170 -22.51 22.87 7.64
N PHE A 171 -21.70 23.25 8.63
CA PHE A 171 -21.41 24.65 8.94
C PHE A 171 -20.39 25.29 7.98
N CYS A 172 -19.87 24.56 6.99
CA CYS A 172 -18.85 25.02 6.03
C CYS A 172 -17.58 25.55 6.72
N ILE A 173 -17.16 24.94 7.84
CA ILE A 173 -15.95 25.33 8.58
C ILE A 173 -14.78 24.53 8.01
N HIS A 174 -14.28 24.95 6.86
CA HIS A 174 -13.31 24.18 6.06
C HIS A 174 -11.97 23.94 6.78
N ASN A 175 -11.49 24.89 7.58
CA ASN A 175 -10.26 24.69 8.34
C ASN A 175 -10.44 23.57 9.38
N LEU A 176 -11.57 23.52 10.06
CA LEU A 176 -11.88 22.46 11.01
C LEU A 176 -12.00 21.11 10.30
N THR A 177 -12.72 21.04 9.19
CA THR A 177 -12.83 19.82 8.38
C THR A 177 -11.44 19.32 7.96
N HIS A 178 -10.57 20.22 7.47
CA HIS A 178 -9.21 19.88 7.07
C HIS A 178 -8.39 19.28 8.23
N ILE A 179 -8.47 19.87 9.42
CA ILE A 179 -7.76 19.37 10.61
C ILE A 179 -8.31 17.99 11.02
N LEU A 180 -9.63 17.82 11.05
CA LEU A 180 -10.27 16.57 11.46
C LEU A 180 -10.00 15.41 10.47
N THR A 181 -9.83 15.69 9.17
CA THR A 181 -9.55 14.69 8.13
C THR A 181 -8.05 14.40 7.95
N GLU A 182 -7.17 15.17 8.57
CA GLU A 182 -5.71 15.02 8.41
C GLU A 182 -5.19 13.60 8.72
N PRO A 183 -5.65 12.88 9.77
CA PRO A 183 -5.18 11.53 10.04
C PRO A 183 -5.49 10.54 8.91
N GLU A 184 -6.70 10.60 8.33
CA GLU A 184 -7.08 9.75 7.20
C GLU A 184 -6.27 10.07 5.95
N ARG A 185 -6.09 11.36 5.67
CA ARG A 185 -5.30 11.81 4.52
C ARG A 185 -3.84 11.34 4.62
N LYS A 186 -3.22 11.49 5.79
CA LYS A 186 -1.85 10.98 6.02
C LYS A 186 -1.78 9.48 5.82
N ARG A 187 -2.73 8.72 6.35
CA ARG A 187 -2.79 7.27 6.17
C ARG A 187 -2.91 6.89 4.69
N GLN A 188 -3.79 7.56 3.94
CA GLN A 188 -3.95 7.32 2.50
C GLN A 188 -2.69 7.68 1.71
N GLU A 189 -2.00 8.75 2.05
CA GLU A 189 -0.73 9.14 1.43
C GLU A 189 0.36 8.10 1.72
N GLU A 190 0.44 7.59 2.95
CA GLU A 190 1.37 6.53 3.35
C GLU A 190 1.09 5.21 2.63
N GLU A 191 -0.19 4.82 2.53
CA GLU A 191 -0.62 3.64 1.78
C GLU A 191 -0.25 3.76 0.30
N ARG A 192 -0.56 4.89 -0.33
CA ARG A 192 -0.23 5.15 -1.73
C ARG A 192 1.28 5.11 -1.97
N PHE A 193 2.05 5.78 -1.12
CA PHE A 193 3.51 5.75 -1.18
C PHE A 193 4.05 4.32 -1.08
N CYS A 194 3.57 3.53 -0.13
CA CYS A 194 3.99 2.15 0.05
C CYS A 194 3.69 1.29 -1.18
N ILE A 195 2.53 1.47 -1.80
CA ILE A 195 2.11 0.72 -2.99
C ILE A 195 2.96 1.10 -4.21
N GLU A 196 3.15 2.40 -4.46
CA GLU A 196 3.80 2.90 -5.67
C GLU A 196 5.32 2.85 -5.59
N GLU A 197 5.89 3.27 -4.46
CA GLU A 197 7.33 3.49 -4.30
C GLU A 197 8.01 2.58 -3.28
N GLY A 198 7.23 1.97 -2.37
CA GLY A 198 7.77 1.24 -1.22
C GLY A 198 8.64 0.05 -1.60
N PHE A 199 8.27 -0.71 -2.65
CA PHE A 199 9.04 -1.86 -3.15
C PHE A 199 9.23 -1.72 -4.66
N SER A 200 10.36 -1.15 -5.07
CA SER A 200 10.64 -0.88 -6.46
C SER A 200 11.15 -2.12 -7.22
N ASN A 201 10.70 -2.27 -8.47
CA ASN A 201 11.19 -3.27 -9.43
C ASN A 201 10.95 -4.76 -9.09
N GLY A 202 10.22 -5.08 -8.01
CA GLY A 202 9.75 -6.42 -7.70
C GLY A 202 8.44 -6.76 -8.40
N ILE A 203 8.16 -8.04 -8.59
CA ILE A 203 6.93 -8.52 -9.24
C ILE A 203 6.10 -9.45 -8.36
N LEU A 204 6.65 -9.97 -7.26
CA LEU A 204 5.97 -10.94 -6.41
C LEU A 204 4.91 -10.32 -5.48
N LEU A 205 5.11 -9.05 -5.11
CA LEU A 205 4.31 -8.39 -4.08
C LEU A 205 3.11 -7.66 -4.68
N GLN A 206 1.92 -8.08 -4.30
CA GLN A 206 0.68 -7.32 -4.51
C GLN A 206 0.63 -6.08 -3.58
N PRO A 207 -0.21 -5.07 -3.86
CA PRO A 207 -0.34 -3.87 -3.03
C PRO A 207 -0.51 -4.16 -1.53
N GLU A 208 -1.42 -5.06 -1.17
CA GLU A 208 -1.68 -5.47 0.20
C GLU A 208 -0.48 -6.15 0.89
N HIS A 209 0.34 -6.88 0.12
CA HIS A 209 1.57 -7.49 0.63
C HIS A 209 2.60 -6.44 1.01
N LYS A 210 2.77 -5.40 0.19
CA LYS A 210 3.70 -4.29 0.46
C LYS A 210 3.34 -3.53 1.73
N LEU A 211 2.05 -3.20 1.89
CA LEU A 211 1.52 -2.56 3.10
C LEU A 211 1.82 -3.41 4.33
N LYS A 212 1.54 -4.71 4.24
CA LYS A 212 1.72 -5.64 5.36
C LYS A 212 3.19 -5.83 5.75
N LEU A 213 4.10 -5.86 4.78
CA LEU A 213 5.53 -5.95 5.05
C LEU A 213 6.08 -4.68 5.74
N ASN A 214 5.64 -3.49 5.35
CA ASN A 214 5.99 -2.26 6.03
C ASN A 214 5.40 -2.18 7.44
N GLU A 215 4.18 -2.70 7.65
CA GLU A 215 3.60 -2.89 8.99
C GLU A 215 4.47 -3.83 9.85
N PHE A 216 4.90 -4.98 9.29
CA PHE A 216 5.78 -5.91 9.99
C PHE A 216 7.14 -5.31 10.33
N TYR A 217 7.68 -4.48 9.46
CA TYR A 217 8.91 -3.73 9.69
C TYR A 217 8.72 -2.60 10.72
N GLY A 218 7.49 -2.06 10.84
CA GLY A 218 7.13 -1.03 11.81
C GLY A 218 7.31 0.41 11.31
N LYS A 219 7.45 0.62 9.98
CA LYS A 219 7.54 1.93 9.36
C LYS A 219 6.75 1.97 8.05
N ALA A 220 5.73 2.83 7.97
CA ALA A 220 4.82 2.89 6.83
C ALA A 220 5.49 3.39 5.53
N ASN A 221 6.37 4.38 5.64
CA ASN A 221 6.99 5.07 4.48
C ASN A 221 8.39 4.54 4.16
N GLN A 222 8.62 3.24 4.34
CA GLN A 222 9.92 2.66 4.08
C GLN A 222 10.07 2.31 2.60
N LYS A 223 11.20 2.72 2.00
CA LYS A 223 11.62 2.31 0.66
C LYS A 223 12.52 1.09 0.70
N TRP A 224 12.28 0.19 -0.26
CA TRP A 224 13.03 -1.04 -0.44
C TRP A 224 13.46 -1.14 -1.90
N GLU A 225 14.74 -1.35 -2.15
CA GLU A 225 15.33 -1.47 -3.48
C GLU A 225 15.63 -2.94 -3.80
N LEU A 226 15.13 -3.44 -4.93
CA LEU A 226 15.41 -4.79 -5.39
C LEU A 226 16.89 -4.93 -5.77
N ILE A 227 17.62 -5.80 -5.08
CA ILE A 227 19.04 -6.07 -5.33
C ILE A 227 19.29 -7.46 -5.91
N TYR A 228 18.40 -8.41 -5.70
CA TYR A 228 18.49 -9.75 -6.25
C TYR A 228 17.13 -10.28 -6.68
N LYS A 229 17.12 -10.95 -7.84
CA LYS A 229 15.97 -11.66 -8.38
C LYS A 229 16.47 -12.93 -9.05
N ALA A 230 16.05 -14.11 -8.55
CA ALA A 230 16.64 -15.39 -8.95
C ALA A 230 16.44 -15.70 -10.44
N THR A 231 15.29 -15.41 -11.02
CA THR A 231 15.03 -15.62 -12.46
C THR A 231 15.88 -14.70 -13.35
N ARG A 232 16.41 -13.59 -12.84
CA ARG A 232 17.28 -12.65 -13.56
C ARG A 232 18.76 -12.89 -13.29
N HIS A 233 19.13 -13.23 -12.05
CA HIS A 233 20.52 -13.32 -11.60
C HIS A 233 20.98 -14.75 -11.34
N GLU A 234 20.12 -15.75 -11.70
CA GLU A 234 20.33 -17.17 -11.50
C GLU A 234 20.07 -17.65 -10.05
N PHE A 235 19.69 -18.93 -9.90
CA PHE A 235 19.36 -19.57 -8.62
C PHE A 235 20.57 -20.09 -7.85
N TYR A 236 21.79 -19.77 -8.27
CA TYR A 236 23.01 -20.16 -7.54
C TYR A 236 23.22 -19.33 -6.28
N ALA A 237 23.72 -19.98 -5.23
CA ALA A 237 24.10 -19.28 -4.00
C ALA A 237 25.14 -18.17 -4.25
N SER A 238 26.07 -18.39 -5.19
CA SER A 238 27.08 -17.39 -5.59
C SER A 238 26.44 -16.13 -6.18
N ALA A 239 25.38 -16.25 -6.95
CA ALA A 239 24.64 -15.12 -7.51
C ALA A 239 23.92 -14.33 -6.40
N PHE A 240 23.26 -15.03 -5.46
CA PHE A 240 22.67 -14.40 -4.27
C PHE A 240 23.73 -13.61 -3.48
N HIS A 241 24.85 -14.23 -3.14
CA HIS A 241 25.91 -13.58 -2.38
C HIS A 241 26.55 -12.40 -3.13
N SER A 242 26.77 -12.51 -4.43
CA SER A 242 27.27 -11.42 -5.26
C SER A 242 26.37 -10.17 -5.22
N CYS A 243 25.06 -10.36 -5.14
CA CYS A 243 24.07 -9.27 -5.11
C CYS A 243 23.81 -8.74 -3.69
N CYS A 244 23.82 -9.61 -2.66
CA CYS A 244 23.26 -9.31 -1.36
C CYS A 244 24.29 -9.10 -0.24
N ASP A 245 25.52 -9.59 -0.39
CA ASP A 245 26.53 -9.45 0.64
C ASP A 245 26.88 -7.98 0.91
N TYR A 246 26.99 -7.63 2.18
CA TYR A 246 27.33 -6.28 2.67
C TYR A 246 26.33 -5.17 2.26
N LYS A 247 25.08 -5.54 1.95
CA LYS A 247 24.06 -4.55 1.49
C LYS A 247 23.16 -4.01 2.61
N GLY A 248 23.41 -4.38 3.89
CA GLY A 248 22.64 -3.91 5.04
C GLY A 248 21.34 -4.67 5.27
N PRO A 249 20.36 -4.10 5.95
CA PRO A 249 19.07 -4.75 6.20
C PRO A 249 18.38 -5.19 4.91
N THR A 250 17.85 -6.42 4.91
CA THR A 250 17.17 -6.98 3.73
C THR A 250 15.87 -7.69 4.08
N ILE A 251 14.90 -7.59 3.17
CA ILE A 251 13.72 -8.47 3.12
C ILE A 251 13.89 -9.44 1.96
N THR A 252 13.80 -10.73 2.24
CA THR A 252 13.80 -11.81 1.26
C THR A 252 12.38 -12.30 1.04
N ILE A 253 11.90 -12.24 -0.20
CA ILE A 253 10.60 -12.75 -0.63
C ILE A 253 10.83 -14.03 -1.42
N ILE A 254 10.16 -15.10 -1.05
CA ILE A 254 10.27 -16.40 -1.67
C ILE A 254 8.92 -16.81 -2.21
N GLN A 255 8.86 -17.22 -3.47
CA GLN A 255 7.69 -17.87 -4.04
C GLN A 255 7.96 -19.34 -4.28
N SER A 256 7.09 -20.21 -3.77
CA SER A 256 7.10 -21.62 -4.11
C SER A 256 6.48 -21.90 -5.48
N ASN A 257 6.74 -23.06 -6.06
CA ASN A 257 6.09 -23.50 -7.30
C ASN A 257 4.57 -23.63 -7.20
N ASN A 258 4.01 -23.67 -5.99
CA ASN A 258 2.56 -23.62 -5.73
C ASN A 258 2.05 -22.18 -5.51
N ASN A 259 2.84 -21.17 -5.85
CA ASN A 259 2.53 -19.75 -5.72
C ASN A 259 2.34 -19.22 -4.29
N TYR A 260 2.77 -19.98 -3.26
CA TYR A 260 2.79 -19.44 -1.90
C TYR A 260 3.96 -18.48 -1.72
N ILE A 261 3.70 -17.34 -1.04
CA ILE A 261 4.64 -16.26 -0.83
C ILE A 261 4.94 -16.14 0.66
N PHE A 262 6.21 -16.24 1.00
CA PHE A 262 6.73 -16.16 2.36
C PHE A 262 8.18 -15.67 2.34
N GLY A 263 8.80 -15.53 3.50
CA GLY A 263 10.19 -15.09 3.54
C GLY A 263 10.65 -14.66 4.91
N GLY A 264 11.67 -13.80 4.92
CA GLY A 264 12.25 -13.30 6.16
C GLY A 264 12.94 -11.95 6.01
N TYR A 265 13.02 -11.25 7.12
CA TYR A 265 13.78 -10.02 7.30
C TYR A 265 14.97 -10.26 8.16
N THR A 266 16.08 -9.61 7.82
CA THR A 266 17.27 -9.49 8.70
C THR A 266 17.76 -8.06 8.73
N SER A 267 18.12 -7.58 9.92
CA SER A 267 18.71 -6.24 10.12
C SER A 267 20.20 -6.20 9.78
N ILE A 268 20.84 -7.36 9.71
CA ILE A 268 22.28 -7.47 9.44
C ILE A 268 22.56 -7.81 7.97
N SER A 269 23.75 -7.42 7.51
CA SER A 269 24.21 -7.74 6.16
C SER A 269 24.52 -9.22 5.99
N TRP A 270 24.13 -9.81 4.88
CA TRP A 270 24.60 -11.12 4.45
C TRP A 270 26.12 -11.11 4.23
N THR A 271 26.75 -12.25 4.42
CA THR A 271 28.19 -12.44 4.16
C THR A 271 28.44 -13.87 3.69
N SER A 272 29.41 -14.06 2.79
CA SER A 272 29.89 -15.37 2.40
C SER A 272 30.83 -15.93 3.44
N SER A 273 30.54 -17.10 4.00
CA SER A 273 31.39 -17.84 4.90
C SER A 273 31.60 -19.25 4.37
N ASN A 274 32.86 -19.73 4.34
CA ASN A 274 33.16 -21.08 3.88
C ASN A 274 32.68 -22.15 4.89
N ASP A 275 32.87 -21.90 6.19
CA ASP A 275 32.56 -22.84 7.25
C ASP A 275 31.09 -22.77 7.73
N GLY A 276 30.37 -21.74 7.32
CA GLY A 276 29.02 -21.44 7.78
C GLY A 276 29.02 -20.89 9.21
N GLN A 277 28.24 -19.83 9.44
CA GLN A 277 28.14 -19.15 10.73
C GLN A 277 26.71 -18.69 11.01
N TYR A 278 26.23 -18.95 12.21
CA TYR A 278 25.05 -18.28 12.73
C TYR A 278 25.40 -16.84 13.10
N LYS A 279 24.44 -15.95 12.91
CA LYS A 279 24.54 -14.54 13.26
C LYS A 279 23.39 -14.13 14.16
N ASN A 280 23.73 -13.27 15.11
CA ASN A 280 22.80 -12.69 16.06
C ASN A 280 22.02 -11.56 15.39
N ASP A 281 20.68 -11.64 15.45
CA ASP A 281 19.79 -10.58 14.96
C ASP A 281 18.47 -10.61 15.72
N GLY A 282 18.33 -9.77 16.73
CA GLY A 282 17.12 -9.66 17.55
C GLY A 282 15.93 -9.03 16.83
N GLU A 283 16.16 -8.37 15.71
CA GLU A 283 15.13 -7.74 14.89
C GLU A 283 14.62 -8.64 13.76
N ALA A 284 15.30 -9.77 13.52
CA ALA A 284 14.93 -10.70 12.47
C ALA A 284 13.51 -11.28 12.70
N PHE A 285 12.80 -11.45 11.61
CA PHE A 285 11.51 -12.13 11.61
C PHE A 285 11.28 -12.91 10.32
N LEU A 286 10.46 -13.95 10.42
CA LEU A 286 9.89 -14.62 9.24
C LEU A 286 8.47 -14.15 9.03
N PHE A 287 7.95 -14.41 7.84
CA PHE A 287 6.56 -14.10 7.52
C PHE A 287 5.98 -15.05 6.47
N THR A 288 4.67 -15.17 6.48
CA THR A 288 3.88 -15.69 5.36
C THR A 288 2.94 -14.60 4.86
N LEU A 289 2.82 -14.47 3.54
CA LEU A 289 1.85 -13.58 2.91
C LEU A 289 0.70 -14.39 2.29
N THR A 290 1.05 -15.51 1.63
CA THR A 290 0.09 -16.50 1.14
C THR A 290 0.57 -17.90 1.49
N ASN A 291 -0.34 -18.79 1.87
CA ASN A 291 -0.04 -20.13 2.36
C ASN A 291 -1.21 -21.10 2.08
N PRO A 292 -1.03 -22.41 2.19
CA PRO A 292 -2.06 -23.38 1.86
C PRO A 292 -3.27 -23.41 2.81
N TYR A 293 -3.19 -22.76 3.96
CA TYR A 293 -4.21 -22.80 5.02
C TYR A 293 -5.08 -21.54 5.07
N ASN A 294 -4.90 -20.62 4.12
CA ASN A 294 -5.55 -19.30 4.12
C ASN A 294 -5.33 -18.51 5.42
N ILE A 295 -4.18 -18.71 6.07
CA ILE A 295 -3.75 -17.88 7.19
C ILE A 295 -3.52 -16.46 6.65
N PRO A 296 -4.08 -15.42 7.29
CA PRO A 296 -3.78 -14.05 6.89
C PRO A 296 -2.27 -13.77 7.00
N PRO A 297 -1.74 -12.78 6.28
CA PRO A 297 -0.35 -12.39 6.39
C PRO A 297 0.10 -12.29 7.85
N THR A 298 1.09 -13.08 8.23
CA THR A 298 1.52 -13.26 9.63
C THR A 298 3.02 -13.11 9.76
N LYS A 299 3.44 -12.38 10.81
CA LYS A 299 4.84 -12.20 11.22
C LYS A 299 5.20 -13.20 12.32
N TYR A 300 6.35 -13.84 12.21
CA TYR A 300 6.92 -14.77 13.18
C TYR A 300 8.22 -14.18 13.73
N THR A 301 8.20 -13.72 14.97
CA THR A 301 9.37 -13.12 15.63
C THR A 301 10.37 -14.17 16.08
N ILE A 302 11.64 -13.79 16.16
CA ILE A 302 12.69 -14.65 16.74
C ILE A 302 12.41 -14.93 18.22
N LYS A 303 12.68 -16.14 18.69
CA LYS A 303 12.60 -16.50 20.12
C LYS A 303 13.72 -15.82 20.89
N PRO A 304 13.47 -15.27 22.08
CA PRO A 304 14.49 -14.53 22.84
C PRO A 304 15.76 -15.34 23.16
N ASP A 305 15.61 -16.65 23.38
CA ASP A 305 16.72 -17.58 23.65
C ASP A 305 17.42 -18.07 22.38
N ARG A 306 16.94 -17.71 21.18
CA ARG A 306 17.46 -18.14 19.87
C ARG A 306 18.01 -17.00 19.01
N VAL A 307 18.07 -15.80 19.53
CA VAL A 307 18.54 -14.61 18.80
C VAL A 307 19.94 -14.80 18.18
N ALA A 308 20.83 -15.56 18.84
CA ALA A 308 22.15 -15.89 18.31
C ALA A 308 22.12 -16.75 17.02
N TYR A 309 20.98 -17.34 16.71
CA TYR A 309 20.78 -18.25 15.58
C TYR A 309 19.78 -17.68 14.56
N ALA A 310 19.61 -16.36 14.51
CA ALA A 310 18.58 -15.73 13.71
C ALA A 310 18.75 -15.98 12.20
N VAL A 311 19.98 -15.87 11.69
CA VAL A 311 20.31 -16.14 10.29
C VAL A 311 21.59 -16.98 10.19
N TYR A 312 21.71 -17.73 9.10
CA TYR A 312 22.87 -18.57 8.86
C TYR A 312 23.58 -18.15 7.56
N HIS A 313 24.86 -17.84 7.66
CA HIS A 313 25.67 -17.35 6.56
C HIS A 313 26.62 -18.45 6.07
N LYS A 314 26.44 -18.89 4.81
CA LYS A 314 27.31 -19.87 4.17
C LYS A 314 27.33 -19.64 2.66
N ASN A 315 28.52 -19.59 2.08
CA ASN A 315 28.73 -19.31 0.65
C ASN A 315 28.02 -20.25 -0.33
N SER A 316 27.72 -21.48 0.12
CA SER A 316 27.03 -22.50 -0.70
C SER A 316 25.50 -22.56 -0.49
N TYR A 317 24.94 -21.64 0.33
CA TYR A 317 23.50 -21.56 0.59
C TYR A 317 22.94 -20.21 0.12
N GLY A 318 21.70 -20.21 -0.35
CA GLY A 318 20.94 -19.00 -0.50
C GLY A 318 20.47 -18.43 0.85
N PRO A 319 19.48 -17.55 0.87
CA PRO A 319 18.96 -16.96 2.11
C PRO A 319 18.56 -18.06 3.09
N THR A 320 19.12 -18.01 4.31
CA THR A 320 18.93 -19.07 5.32
C THR A 320 18.67 -18.43 6.68
N PHE A 321 17.55 -18.78 7.32
CA PHE A 321 17.08 -18.23 8.59
C PHE A 321 16.91 -19.34 9.63
N GLY A 322 17.26 -19.04 10.87
CA GLY A 322 16.94 -19.84 12.04
C GLY A 322 17.90 -21.00 12.34
N ASP A 323 17.80 -21.51 13.58
CA ASP A 323 18.54 -22.69 14.06
C ASP A 323 17.98 -23.96 13.41
N GLY A 324 18.86 -24.79 12.86
CA GLY A 324 18.42 -25.95 12.07
C GLY A 324 17.71 -25.55 10.76
N HIS A 325 17.75 -24.26 10.42
CA HIS A 325 17.23 -23.66 9.21
C HIS A 325 15.69 -23.64 9.13
N ASP A 326 15.06 -22.73 9.87
CA ASP A 326 13.62 -22.48 9.79
C ASP A 326 13.16 -22.19 8.35
N ILE A 327 13.99 -21.52 7.56
CA ILE A 327 13.90 -21.46 6.10
C ILE A 327 15.30 -21.62 5.54
N ARG A 328 15.49 -22.55 4.60
CA ARG A 328 16.73 -22.69 3.85
C ARG A 328 16.45 -22.80 2.37
N ILE A 329 17.03 -21.91 1.60
CA ILE A 329 17.05 -21.98 0.16
C ILE A 329 18.33 -22.66 -0.29
N HIS A 330 18.18 -23.77 -0.99
CA HIS A 330 19.32 -24.52 -1.52
C HIS A 330 19.81 -23.89 -2.84
N SER A 331 21.13 -23.90 -3.06
CA SER A 331 21.71 -23.53 -4.35
C SER A 331 21.24 -24.51 -5.42
N SER A 332 20.74 -24.03 -6.54
CA SER A 332 20.41 -24.88 -7.67
C SER A 332 21.68 -25.49 -8.28
N SER A 333 21.57 -26.67 -8.86
CA SER A 333 22.68 -27.31 -9.60
C SER A 333 22.61 -27.03 -11.10
N ASP A 334 21.44 -26.63 -11.60
CA ASP A 334 21.14 -26.50 -13.04
C ASP A 334 20.49 -25.16 -13.45
N ASN A 335 20.48 -24.20 -12.53
CA ASN A 335 19.91 -22.87 -12.69
C ASN A 335 18.38 -22.83 -13.03
N SER A 336 17.66 -23.92 -12.86
CA SER A 336 16.25 -23.99 -13.24
C SER A 336 15.30 -23.54 -12.12
N CYS A 337 15.52 -24.04 -10.91
CA CYS A 337 14.81 -23.69 -9.67
C CYS A 337 15.49 -24.40 -8.50
N SER A 338 15.26 -23.91 -7.28
CA SER A 338 15.79 -24.59 -6.09
C SER A 338 14.88 -25.72 -5.66
N THR A 339 15.15 -26.94 -6.09
CA THR A 339 14.32 -28.14 -5.87
C THR A 339 14.45 -28.78 -4.50
N SER A 340 15.45 -28.37 -3.70
CA SER A 340 15.78 -29.02 -2.42
C SER A 340 15.71 -28.04 -1.23
N SER A 341 14.93 -26.97 -1.36
CA SER A 341 14.70 -26.04 -0.26
C SER A 341 13.82 -26.67 0.81
N TYR A 342 14.05 -26.34 2.06
CA TYR A 342 13.28 -26.91 3.16
C TYR A 342 13.07 -25.93 4.32
N THR A 343 12.14 -26.31 5.21
CA THR A 343 11.85 -25.61 6.45
C THR A 343 11.91 -26.55 7.65
N SER A 344 12.62 -26.13 8.69
CA SER A 344 12.58 -26.74 10.03
C SER A 344 11.78 -25.88 11.03
N PHE A 345 11.03 -24.90 10.52
CA PHE A 345 10.19 -24.04 11.34
C PHE A 345 9.28 -24.88 12.25
N PRO A 346 9.16 -24.55 13.54
CA PRO A 346 9.60 -23.37 14.25
C PRO A 346 10.81 -23.64 15.17
N ALA A 347 12.02 -23.80 14.64
CA ALA A 347 13.21 -24.04 15.45
C ALA A 347 13.64 -22.79 16.23
N ALA A 348 13.93 -21.68 15.53
CA ALA A 348 14.37 -20.43 16.15
C ALA A 348 13.27 -19.37 16.22
N TYR A 349 12.25 -19.43 15.39
CA TYR A 349 11.17 -18.46 15.34
C TYR A 349 9.89 -18.97 16.03
N ASN A 350 9.05 -18.02 16.51
CA ASN A 350 7.80 -18.35 17.18
C ASN A 350 6.73 -18.77 16.17
N ASP A 351 6.19 -19.97 16.27
CA ASP A 351 5.00 -20.38 15.54
C ASP A 351 3.74 -19.96 16.30
N THR A 352 3.07 -18.94 15.78
CA THR A 352 1.79 -18.46 16.30
C THR A 352 0.58 -19.12 15.65
N THR A 353 0.80 -19.99 14.66
CA THR A 353 -0.25 -20.61 13.84
C THR A 353 -0.44 -22.09 14.10
N GLY A 354 0.59 -22.76 14.64
CA GLY A 354 0.54 -24.18 15.01
C GLY A 354 0.73 -25.18 13.86
N TYR A 355 1.06 -24.71 12.63
CA TYR A 355 1.28 -25.60 11.48
C TYR A 355 2.72 -26.12 11.35
N GLY A 356 3.66 -25.58 12.16
CA GLY A 356 5.04 -26.00 12.19
C GLY A 356 5.71 -25.96 10.82
N GLY A 357 6.44 -27.01 10.47
CA GLY A 357 7.14 -27.10 9.18
C GLY A 357 6.24 -27.08 7.93
N ASN A 358 4.94 -27.12 8.09
CA ASN A 358 3.99 -27.04 6.96
C ASN A 358 3.46 -25.62 6.73
N THR A 359 3.79 -24.66 7.60
CA THR A 359 3.23 -23.29 7.61
C THR A 359 3.33 -22.59 6.26
N PHE A 360 4.46 -22.68 5.58
CA PHE A 360 4.73 -21.86 4.39
C PHE A 360 4.18 -22.47 3.11
N THR A 361 4.30 -23.79 2.92
CA THR A 361 3.98 -24.44 1.64
C THR A 361 3.13 -25.70 1.77
N GLY A 362 2.71 -26.07 2.97
CA GLY A 362 2.01 -27.34 3.24
C GLY A 362 2.94 -28.55 3.38
N ALA A 363 4.23 -28.37 3.18
CA ALA A 363 5.24 -29.42 3.28
C ALA A 363 6.58 -28.85 3.79
N ARG A 364 7.38 -29.74 4.41
CA ARG A 364 8.73 -29.36 4.87
C ARG A 364 9.70 -29.09 3.72
N ASN A 365 9.60 -29.87 2.65
CA ASN A 365 10.42 -29.69 1.45
C ASN A 365 9.60 -29.00 0.38
N PHE A 366 10.22 -28.03 -0.29
CA PHE A 366 9.55 -27.25 -1.32
C PHE A 366 10.52 -26.86 -2.45
N THR A 367 9.93 -26.50 -3.58
CA THR A 367 10.65 -25.93 -4.73
C THR A 367 10.33 -24.45 -4.81
N THR A 368 11.35 -23.63 -5.02
CA THR A 368 11.21 -22.18 -5.23
C THR A 368 11.10 -21.84 -6.71
N SER A 369 10.11 -21.07 -7.09
CA SER A 369 9.92 -20.55 -8.47
C SER A 369 10.54 -19.16 -8.66
N GLU A 370 10.62 -18.35 -7.60
CA GLU A 370 11.26 -17.04 -7.61
C GLU A 370 11.77 -16.66 -6.22
N ILE A 371 12.82 -15.86 -6.19
CA ILE A 371 13.35 -15.22 -4.99
C ILE A 371 13.64 -13.77 -5.32
N GLU A 372 13.08 -12.85 -4.55
CA GLU A 372 13.39 -11.42 -4.63
C GLU A 372 13.98 -10.96 -3.30
N VAL A 373 15.12 -10.28 -3.33
CA VAL A 373 15.72 -9.68 -2.14
C VAL A 373 15.78 -8.18 -2.31
N PHE A 374 15.24 -7.51 -1.34
CA PHE A 374 15.22 -6.05 -1.27
C PHE A 374 16.09 -5.59 -0.12
N LYS A 375 16.93 -4.60 -0.36
CA LYS A 375 17.65 -3.87 0.69
C LYS A 375 16.87 -2.64 1.14
N LEU A 376 17.12 -2.21 2.35
CA LEU A 376 16.67 -0.92 2.83
C LEU A 376 17.31 0.21 2.00
N ALA A 377 16.51 1.13 1.44
CA ALA A 377 16.98 2.24 0.62
C ALA A 377 17.31 3.49 1.46
#